data_5385f24669eb886b42b9752b93ebeb7f
#
_entry.id   5385f24669eb886b42b9752b93ebeb7f
#
_cell.length_a   1.000
_cell.length_b   1.000
_cell.length_c   1.000
_cell.angle_alpha   90.00
_cell.angle_beta   90.00
_cell.angle_gamma   90.00
#
_symmetry.space_group_name_H-M   'P 1'
#
loop_
_entity.id
_entity.type
_entity.pdbx_description
1 polymer ?
#
loop_
_entity_poly.entity_id
_entity_poly.type
_entity_poly.pdbx_seq_one_letter_code
_entity_poly.pdbx_strand_id
1 'polypeptide(L)'
;HENLCFARTCYDHLAGKVGVALTQRLVGKGLLAANEQAFSLTEAGARWLEYWQLDEGQLRKGRRMFARACLDWSERQDHLAGALGAALTNRLFERGWIARLPGTRAVRLTDIGRAGFQREFGIDVERL
;
A
#
# COMPACT_ATOMS: atom_id res chain seq x y z
N HIS A 1 13.96 -13.74 -6.40
CA HIS A 1 14.47 -12.44 -5.96
C HIS A 1 13.81 -11.27 -6.69
N GLU A 2 13.71 -11.32 -8.01
CA GLU A 2 13.05 -10.28 -8.79
C GLU A 2 11.59 -10.12 -8.39
N ASN A 3 10.88 -11.22 -8.18
CA ASN A 3 9.48 -11.18 -7.75
C ASN A 3 9.34 -10.49 -6.40
N LEU A 4 10.25 -10.78 -5.47
CA LEU A 4 10.24 -10.16 -4.14
C LEU A 4 10.52 -8.67 -4.22
N CYS A 5 11.42 -8.25 -5.11
CA CYS A 5 11.74 -6.83 -5.27
C CYS A 5 10.60 -6.08 -5.96
N PHE A 6 9.83 -6.75 -6.82
CA PHE A 6 8.72 -6.12 -7.52
C PHE A 6 7.53 -5.88 -6.58
N ALA A 7 7.03 -6.94 -5.95
CA ALA A 7 5.91 -6.83 -5.02
C ALA A 7 5.96 -7.98 -4.02
N ARG A 8 5.82 -7.65 -2.75
CA ARG A 8 5.83 -8.63 -1.66
C ARG A 8 5.05 -8.09 -0.48
N THR A 9 4.77 -8.94 0.49
CA THR A 9 4.33 -8.47 1.79
C THR A 9 5.54 -8.36 2.70
N CYS A 10 5.64 -7.21 3.39
CA CYS A 10 6.58 -7.00 4.46
C CYS A 10 5.76 -7.09 5.75
N TYR A 11 5.85 -8.20 6.45
CA TYR A 11 4.96 -8.56 7.53
C TYR A 11 3.50 -8.62 7.02
N ASP A 12 2.71 -7.55 7.12
CA ASP A 12 1.30 -7.56 6.71
C ASP A 12 0.94 -6.44 5.73
N HIS A 13 1.93 -5.73 5.19
CA HIS A 13 1.69 -4.61 4.27
C HIS A 13 2.48 -4.78 2.98
N LEU A 14 2.01 -4.12 1.95
CA LEU A 14 2.59 -4.24 0.60
C LEU A 14 3.91 -3.49 0.52
N ALA A 15 4.91 -4.13 -0.07
CA ALA A 15 6.27 -3.64 -0.19
C ALA A 15 6.81 -3.90 -1.61
N GLY A 16 8.09 -3.60 -1.82
CA GLY A 16 8.73 -3.69 -3.13
C GLY A 16 8.39 -2.49 -4.00
N LYS A 17 8.67 -2.58 -5.28
CA LYS A 17 8.41 -1.48 -6.22
C LYS A 17 6.95 -1.04 -6.20
N VAL A 18 6.03 -2.00 -6.15
CA VAL A 18 4.60 -1.70 -6.14
C VAL A 18 4.19 -1.01 -4.84
N GLY A 19 4.68 -1.50 -3.70
CA GLY A 19 4.38 -0.89 -2.40
C GLY A 19 4.90 0.54 -2.28
N VAL A 20 6.13 0.78 -2.73
CA VAL A 20 6.72 2.11 -2.73
C VAL A 20 5.97 3.04 -3.70
N ALA A 21 5.66 2.56 -4.91
CA ALA A 21 4.93 3.37 -5.90
C ALA A 21 3.55 3.76 -5.37
N LEU A 22 2.83 2.83 -4.75
CA LEU A 22 1.53 3.12 -4.15
C LEU A 22 1.65 4.20 -3.08
N THR A 23 2.62 4.05 -2.18
CA THR A 23 2.86 5.04 -1.13
C THR A 23 3.14 6.42 -1.71
N GLN A 24 4.02 6.49 -2.70
CA GLN A 24 4.36 7.75 -3.34
C GLN A 24 3.15 8.40 -4.02
N ARG A 25 2.27 7.60 -4.62
CA ARG A 25 1.07 8.15 -5.25
C ARG A 25 0.06 8.65 -4.21
N LEU A 26 -0.07 7.96 -3.09
CA LEU A 26 -0.96 8.42 -2.02
C LEU A 26 -0.49 9.79 -1.49
N VAL A 27 0.82 9.96 -1.32
CA VAL A 27 1.39 11.25 -0.92
C VAL A 27 1.22 12.27 -2.05
N GLY A 28 1.55 11.89 -3.29
CA GLY A 28 1.46 12.79 -4.44
C GLY A 28 0.06 13.28 -4.73
N LYS A 29 -0.95 12.47 -4.44
CA LYS A 29 -2.36 12.86 -4.60
C LYS A 29 -2.88 13.66 -3.41
N GLY A 30 -2.06 13.90 -2.40
CA GLY A 30 -2.47 14.66 -1.24
C GLY A 30 -3.38 13.90 -0.28
N LEU A 31 -3.37 12.58 -0.32
CA LEU A 31 -4.16 11.74 0.57
C LEU A 31 -3.41 11.45 1.88
N LEU A 32 -2.11 11.41 1.79
CA LEU A 32 -1.20 11.26 2.94
C LEU A 32 -0.17 12.38 2.90
N ALA A 33 0.27 12.81 4.08
CA ALA A 33 1.40 13.74 4.21
C ALA A 33 2.54 13.00 4.89
N ALA A 34 3.72 13.04 4.31
CA ALA A 34 4.89 12.35 4.86
C ALA A 34 5.53 13.19 5.97
N ASN A 35 5.96 12.54 7.05
CA ASN A 35 6.81 13.13 8.06
C ASN A 35 7.92 12.13 8.39
N GLU A 36 8.72 12.35 9.44
CA GLU A 36 9.96 11.59 9.62
C GLU A 36 9.78 10.07 9.72
N GLN A 37 8.79 9.61 10.48
CA GLN A 37 8.62 8.17 10.74
C GLN A 37 7.23 7.67 10.46
N ALA A 38 6.36 8.54 9.98
CA ALA A 38 4.95 8.20 9.81
C ALA A 38 4.34 9.01 8.67
N PHE A 39 3.10 8.69 8.37
CA PHE A 39 2.28 9.45 7.44
C PHE A 39 1.06 9.96 8.20
N SER A 40 0.64 11.16 7.87
CA SER A 40 -0.59 11.74 8.41
C SER A 40 -1.68 11.65 7.35
N LEU A 41 -2.89 11.33 7.77
CA LEU A 41 -4.02 11.27 6.87
C LEU A 41 -4.59 12.69 6.72
N THR A 42 -4.73 13.13 5.47
CA THR A 42 -5.32 14.44 5.17
C THR A 42 -6.84 14.33 5.15
N GLU A 43 -7.54 15.49 5.06
CA GLU A 43 -8.99 15.46 4.88
C GLU A 43 -9.38 14.74 3.60
N ALA A 44 -8.65 14.97 2.51
CA ALA A 44 -8.88 14.26 1.26
C ALA A 44 -8.62 12.77 1.44
N GLY A 45 -7.61 12.42 2.22
CA GLY A 45 -7.31 11.03 2.55
C GLY A 45 -8.44 10.36 3.31
N ALA A 46 -9.05 11.07 4.27
CA ALA A 46 -10.16 10.53 5.04
C ALA A 46 -11.36 10.21 4.13
N ARG A 47 -11.66 11.11 3.19
CA ARG A 47 -12.73 10.86 2.22
C ARG A 47 -12.39 9.69 1.30
N TRP A 48 -11.12 9.56 0.94
CA TRP A 48 -10.67 8.45 0.11
C TRP A 48 -10.81 7.10 0.84
N LEU A 49 -10.53 7.07 2.16
CA LEU A 49 -10.74 5.86 2.95
C LEU A 49 -12.21 5.45 2.94
N GLU A 50 -13.13 6.41 3.05
CA GLU A 50 -14.56 6.12 2.96
C GLU A 50 -14.91 5.50 1.60
N TYR A 51 -14.38 6.07 0.53
CA TYR A 51 -14.59 5.55 -0.82
C TYR A 51 -14.07 4.12 -0.94
N TRP A 52 -12.97 3.81 -0.28
CA TRP A 52 -12.41 2.46 -0.25
C TRP A 52 -13.02 1.59 0.84
N GLN A 53 -14.01 2.10 1.55
CA GLN A 53 -14.72 1.38 2.61
C GLN A 53 -13.79 0.92 3.73
N LEU A 54 -12.81 1.74 4.06
CA LEU A 54 -11.90 1.51 5.17
C LEU A 54 -12.30 2.43 6.32
N ASP A 55 -12.49 1.85 7.51
CA ASP A 55 -12.97 2.58 8.69
C ASP A 55 -11.80 3.14 9.48
N GLU A 56 -11.55 4.43 9.34
CA GLU A 56 -10.46 5.12 10.04
C GLU A 56 -10.56 4.95 11.54
N GLY A 57 -11.75 5.09 12.09
CA GLY A 57 -11.97 4.96 13.53
C GLY A 57 -11.55 3.61 14.06
N GLN A 58 -11.92 2.55 13.36
CA GLN A 58 -11.53 1.20 13.76
C GLN A 58 -10.02 0.99 13.64
N LEU A 59 -9.43 1.51 12.58
CA LEU A 59 -7.99 1.35 12.35
C LEU A 59 -7.16 2.06 13.41
N ARG A 60 -7.67 3.15 13.98
CA ARG A 60 -6.97 3.90 15.02
C ARG A 60 -7.13 3.32 16.42
N LYS A 61 -8.04 2.38 16.63
CA LYS A 61 -8.31 1.82 17.95
C LYS A 61 -7.23 0.88 18.47
N GLY A 62 -6.42 0.30 17.60
CA GLY A 62 -5.40 -0.65 18.00
C GLY A 62 -4.19 0.01 18.63
N ARG A 63 -3.27 -0.82 19.13
CA ARG A 63 -2.02 -0.33 19.75
C ARG A 63 -0.97 0.07 18.74
N ARG A 64 -1.06 -0.44 17.54
CA ARG A 64 -0.05 -0.15 16.52
C ARG A 64 -0.27 1.22 15.92
N MET A 65 0.79 1.80 15.36
CA MET A 65 0.69 3.08 14.67
C MET A 65 -0.31 2.97 13.53
N PHE A 66 -1.06 4.06 13.31
CA PHE A 66 -2.04 4.10 12.25
C PHE A 66 -1.40 4.00 10.86
N ALA A 67 -0.41 4.84 10.59
CA ALA A 67 0.27 4.88 9.29
C ALA A 67 1.77 5.08 9.51
N ARG A 68 2.51 3.98 9.52
CA ARG A 68 3.94 4.01 9.81
C ARG A 68 4.73 3.99 8.50
N ALA A 69 5.84 4.72 8.48
CA ALA A 69 6.79 4.65 7.37
C ALA A 69 7.74 3.49 7.63
N CYS A 70 7.86 2.59 6.66
CA CYS A 70 8.74 1.43 6.75
C CYS A 70 9.71 1.46 5.58
N LEU A 71 11.01 1.50 5.88
CA LEU A 71 12.02 1.56 4.83
C LEU A 71 12.05 0.25 4.05
N ASP A 72 11.83 0.36 2.75
CA ASP A 72 11.88 -0.81 1.86
C ASP A 72 13.33 -1.19 1.60
N TRP A 73 13.68 -2.46 1.91
CA TRP A 73 15.09 -2.86 1.79
C TRP A 73 15.57 -2.93 0.34
N SER A 74 14.68 -3.15 -0.62
CA SER A 74 15.08 -3.27 -2.03
C SER A 74 15.02 -1.94 -2.78
N GLU A 75 14.10 -1.04 -2.41
CA GLU A 75 13.94 0.25 -3.08
C GLU A 75 14.63 1.40 -2.36
N ARG A 76 14.97 1.20 -1.09
CA ARG A 76 15.63 2.21 -0.26
C ARG A 76 14.78 3.47 -0.07
N GLN A 77 13.48 3.31 -0.14
CA GLN A 77 12.47 4.35 0.09
C GLN A 77 11.36 3.76 0.94
N ASP A 78 10.58 4.61 1.59
CA ASP A 78 9.54 4.14 2.50
C ASP A 78 8.31 3.62 1.77
N HIS A 79 7.74 2.56 2.32
CA HIS A 79 6.39 2.12 1.96
C HIS A 79 5.48 2.22 3.18
N LEU A 80 4.19 2.29 2.94
CA LEU A 80 3.18 2.48 3.99
C LEU A 80 2.99 1.20 4.80
N ALA A 81 3.15 1.32 6.11
CA ALA A 81 2.97 0.24 7.08
C ALA A 81 1.95 0.67 8.13
N GLY A 82 1.90 -0.02 9.25
CA GLY A 82 0.94 0.27 10.31
C GLY A 82 -0.43 -0.27 10.00
N ALA A 83 -1.42 0.15 10.78
CA ALA A 83 -2.79 -0.34 10.62
C ALA A 83 -3.36 -0.03 9.24
N LEU A 84 -3.10 1.17 8.72
CA LEU A 84 -3.58 1.55 7.40
C LEU A 84 -2.90 0.75 6.29
N GLY A 85 -1.58 0.55 6.39
CA GLY A 85 -0.86 -0.27 5.42
C GLY A 85 -1.40 -1.69 5.34
N ALA A 86 -1.66 -2.30 6.51
CA ALA A 86 -2.22 -3.64 6.58
C ALA A 86 -3.64 -3.70 6.01
N ALA A 87 -4.48 -2.74 6.38
CA ALA A 87 -5.87 -2.71 5.91
C ALA A 87 -5.96 -2.51 4.41
N LEU A 88 -5.14 -1.61 3.87
CA LEU A 88 -5.12 -1.36 2.43
C LEU A 88 -4.65 -2.61 1.68
N THR A 89 -3.61 -3.26 2.18
CA THR A 89 -3.12 -4.50 1.56
C THR A 89 -4.18 -5.58 1.57
N ASN A 90 -4.87 -5.77 2.70
CA ASN A 90 -5.97 -6.74 2.78
C ASN A 90 -7.07 -6.41 1.78
N ARG A 91 -7.41 -5.13 1.62
CA ARG A 91 -8.42 -4.72 0.67
C ARG A 91 -8.01 -5.03 -0.77
N LEU A 92 -6.73 -4.86 -1.09
CA LEU A 92 -6.21 -5.21 -2.41
C LEU A 92 -6.33 -6.71 -2.69
N PHE A 93 -6.04 -7.55 -1.68
CA PHE A 93 -6.27 -8.99 -1.79
C PHE A 93 -7.76 -9.30 -1.98
N GLU A 94 -8.62 -8.69 -1.18
CA GLU A 94 -10.07 -8.92 -1.24
C GLU A 94 -10.65 -8.55 -2.60
N ARG A 95 -10.15 -7.46 -3.19
CA ARG A 95 -10.60 -7.02 -4.52
C ARG A 95 -10.00 -7.85 -5.64
N GLY A 96 -9.10 -8.75 -5.32
CA GLY A 96 -8.44 -9.58 -6.32
C GLY A 96 -7.42 -8.83 -7.16
N TRP A 97 -6.92 -7.69 -6.68
CA TRP A 97 -5.90 -6.93 -7.39
C TRP A 97 -4.51 -7.53 -7.23
N ILE A 98 -4.27 -8.16 -6.11
CA ILE A 98 -3.03 -8.88 -5.84
C ILE A 98 -3.35 -10.27 -5.35
N ALA A 99 -2.45 -11.21 -5.60
CA ALA A 99 -2.60 -12.60 -5.20
C ALA A 99 -1.27 -13.11 -4.66
N ARG A 100 -1.34 -14.00 -3.67
CA ARG A 100 -0.13 -14.59 -3.11
C ARG A 100 0.46 -15.61 -4.06
N LEU A 101 1.79 -15.68 -4.09
CA LEU A 101 2.49 -16.74 -4.77
C LEU A 101 2.83 -17.83 -3.75
N PRO A 102 2.68 -19.12 -4.11
CA PRO A 102 2.93 -20.21 -3.16
C PRO A 102 4.37 -20.23 -2.67
N GLY A 103 4.56 -20.46 -1.37
CA GLY A 103 5.87 -20.69 -0.78
C GLY A 103 6.77 -19.46 -0.67
N THR A 104 6.22 -18.26 -0.83
CA THR A 104 7.00 -17.03 -0.79
C THR A 104 6.15 -15.88 -0.29
N ARG A 105 6.81 -14.78 0.09
CA ARG A 105 6.13 -13.53 0.46
C ARG A 105 5.83 -12.66 -0.75
N ALA A 106 6.30 -13.05 -1.95
CA ALA A 106 6.00 -12.33 -3.16
C ALA A 106 4.52 -12.36 -3.48
N VAL A 107 4.02 -11.29 -4.08
CA VAL A 107 2.64 -11.22 -4.55
C VAL A 107 2.64 -10.94 -6.05
N ARG A 108 1.60 -11.41 -6.70
CA ARG A 108 1.40 -11.22 -8.14
C ARG A 108 0.32 -10.17 -8.35
N LEU A 109 0.55 -9.25 -9.27
CA LEU A 109 -0.47 -8.32 -9.75
C LEU A 109 -1.35 -9.05 -10.75
N THR A 110 -2.65 -9.09 -10.47
CA THR A 110 -3.61 -9.69 -11.40
C THR A 110 -3.93 -8.71 -12.53
N ASP A 111 -4.60 -9.18 -13.57
CA ASP A 111 -5.04 -8.28 -14.64
C ASP A 111 -6.00 -7.21 -14.10
N ILE A 112 -6.90 -7.61 -13.20
CA ILE A 112 -7.81 -6.66 -12.53
C ILE A 112 -7.00 -5.65 -11.73
N GLY A 113 -5.96 -6.11 -11.04
CA GLY A 113 -5.09 -5.25 -10.25
C GLY A 113 -4.31 -4.25 -11.10
N ARG A 114 -3.75 -4.71 -12.22
CA ARG A 114 -3.02 -3.81 -13.14
C ARG A 114 -3.93 -2.69 -13.62
N ALA A 115 -5.14 -3.02 -14.04
CA ALA A 115 -6.13 -2.03 -14.46
C ALA A 115 -6.53 -1.10 -13.33
N GLY A 116 -6.71 -1.67 -12.13
CA GLY A 116 -7.07 -0.90 -10.94
C GLY A 116 -6.00 0.08 -10.52
N PHE A 117 -4.74 -0.35 -10.49
CA PHE A 117 -3.61 0.54 -10.16
C PHE A 117 -3.50 1.69 -11.15
N GLN A 118 -3.72 1.42 -12.43
CA GLN A 118 -3.69 2.47 -13.44
C GLN A 118 -4.84 3.45 -13.24
N ARG A 119 -6.05 2.94 -13.07
CA ARG A 119 -7.26 3.77 -12.97
C ARG A 119 -7.29 4.60 -11.69
N GLU A 120 -6.99 3.95 -10.55
CA GLU A 120 -7.15 4.61 -9.24
C GLU A 120 -5.92 5.44 -8.84
N PHE A 121 -4.73 5.00 -9.24
CA PHE A 121 -3.49 5.64 -8.78
C PHE A 121 -2.63 6.18 -9.90
N GLY A 122 -2.99 5.93 -11.15
CA GLY A 122 -2.16 6.35 -12.27
C GLY A 122 -0.83 5.61 -12.32
N ILE A 123 -0.77 4.40 -11.78
CA ILE A 123 0.45 3.59 -11.76
C ILE A 123 0.41 2.58 -12.91
N ASP A 124 1.35 2.70 -13.84
CA ASP A 124 1.58 1.68 -14.87
C ASP A 124 2.58 0.68 -14.27
N VAL A 125 2.06 -0.44 -13.77
CA VAL A 125 2.91 -1.43 -13.08
C VAL A 125 3.94 -2.07 -14.01
N GLU A 126 3.70 -2.04 -15.32
CA GLU A 126 4.66 -2.58 -16.28
C GLU A 126 5.92 -1.74 -16.37
N ARG A 127 5.86 -0.48 -15.93
CA ARG A 127 7.00 0.44 -15.98
C ARG A 127 7.78 0.55 -14.68
N LEU A 128 7.40 -0.20 -13.66
CA LEU A 128 8.09 -0.16 -12.37
C LEU A 128 9.41 -0.92 -12.36
#